data_b29b10c3b94b063c0b08ce0727bafdd8
#
_entry.id   b29b10c3b94b063c0b08ce0727bafdd8
#
_cell.length_a   1.000
_cell.length_b   1.000
_cell.length_c   1.000
_cell.angle_alpha   90.00
_cell.angle_beta   90.00
_cell.angle_gamma   90.00
#
_symmetry.space_group_name_H-M   'P 1'
#
loop_
_entity.id
_entity.type
_entity.pdbx_description
1 polymer ?
#
loop_
_entity_poly.entity_id
_entity_poly.type
_entity_poly.pdbx_seq_one_letter_code
_entity_poly.pdbx_strand_id
1 'polypeptide(L)'
;MFSDKKNPNWNSDVYDEEFKNYLLNSTIKFQATAWKDAGNLYSPNYRQAHFRVFDERYWKIGGEKTLQLAYDDIKAAFMVYMKKYNKGRPIIIAGHSQGAAHAVTLLKDFFDGKDLQDKLIAAYLPGTKITSEDFYD
;
A
#
# COMPACT_ATOMS: atom_id res chain seq x y z
N MET A 1 4.67 1.17 11.13
CA MET A 1 5.51 1.83 10.09
C MET A 1 6.96 1.47 10.35
N PHE A 2 7.70 1.13 9.30
CA PHE A 2 9.12 0.81 9.39
C PHE A 2 9.94 2.10 9.59
N SER A 3 10.31 2.40 10.83
CA SER A 3 10.86 3.71 11.24
C SER A 3 11.94 3.63 12.31
N ASP A 4 12.52 2.45 12.59
CA ASP A 4 13.60 2.34 13.55
C ASP A 4 14.84 3.10 13.05
N LYS A 5 15.18 4.20 13.72
CA LYS A 5 16.29 5.08 13.35
C LYS A 5 17.66 4.39 13.36
N LYS A 6 17.80 3.29 14.08
CA LYS A 6 19.04 2.49 14.16
C LYS A 6 19.14 1.44 13.07
N ASN A 7 18.03 1.13 12.40
CA ASN A 7 18.02 0.13 11.34
C ASN A 7 18.68 0.71 10.08
N PRO A 8 19.77 0.09 9.56
CA PRO A 8 20.46 0.58 8.38
C PRO A 8 19.68 0.30 7.08
N ASN A 9 18.74 -0.64 7.10
CA ASN A 9 18.03 -1.10 5.93
C ASN A 9 17.09 -0.03 5.39
N TRP A 10 16.93 -0.01 4.09
CA TRP A 10 16.02 0.89 3.39
C TRP A 10 14.59 0.34 3.30
N ASN A 11 14.45 -0.99 3.31
CA ASN A 11 13.18 -1.69 3.32
C ASN A 11 13.10 -2.67 4.49
N SER A 12 11.89 -2.91 4.98
CA SER A 12 11.64 -3.96 5.97
C SER A 12 11.85 -5.35 5.36
N ASP A 13 12.19 -6.30 6.21
CA ASP A 13 12.21 -7.71 5.86
C ASP A 13 10.80 -8.30 6.03
N VAL A 14 10.26 -8.91 4.99
CA VAL A 14 8.95 -9.59 5.04
C VAL A 14 8.98 -10.91 5.81
N TYR A 15 10.16 -11.44 6.09
CA TYR A 15 10.38 -12.64 6.90
C TYR A 15 10.65 -12.33 8.38
N ASP A 16 10.73 -11.05 8.76
CA ASP A 16 10.82 -10.63 10.15
C ASP A 16 9.48 -10.86 10.86
N GLU A 17 9.41 -11.97 11.59
CA GLU A 17 8.19 -12.37 12.31
C GLU A 17 7.86 -11.44 13.48
N GLU A 18 8.84 -10.81 14.12
CA GLU A 18 8.61 -9.84 15.18
C GLU A 18 7.95 -8.58 14.62
N PHE A 19 8.49 -8.04 13.52
CA PHE A 19 7.89 -6.89 12.85
C PHE A 19 6.51 -7.20 12.29
N LYS A 20 6.31 -8.37 11.72
CA LYS A 20 5.01 -8.83 11.23
C LYS A 20 3.98 -8.91 12.36
N ASN A 21 4.34 -9.50 13.50
CA ASN A 21 3.47 -9.57 14.67
C ASN A 21 3.15 -8.18 15.22
N TYR A 22 4.10 -7.28 15.23
CA TYR A 22 3.87 -5.87 15.57
C TYR A 22 2.83 -5.24 14.64
N LEU A 23 2.95 -5.40 13.33
CA LEU A 23 1.98 -4.87 12.36
C LEU A 23 0.57 -5.46 12.55
N LEU A 24 0.47 -6.77 12.77
CA LEU A 24 -0.81 -7.45 13.01
C LEU A 24 -1.51 -6.91 14.26
N ASN A 25 -0.78 -6.70 15.34
CA ASN A 25 -1.33 -6.25 16.63
C ASN A 25 -1.48 -4.73 16.76
N SER A 26 -0.94 -3.95 15.82
CA SER A 26 -1.05 -2.49 15.79
C SER A 26 -1.81 -2.00 14.57
N THR A 27 -1.11 -1.75 13.47
CA THR A 27 -1.67 -1.12 12.28
C THR A 27 -2.86 -1.88 11.70
N ILE A 28 -2.72 -3.18 11.50
CA ILE A 28 -3.78 -4.01 10.92
C ILE A 28 -4.98 -4.09 11.89
N LYS A 29 -4.71 -4.37 13.16
CA LYS A 29 -5.76 -4.44 14.18
C LYS A 29 -6.60 -3.16 14.28
N PHE A 30 -5.98 -1.99 14.25
CA PHE A 30 -6.69 -0.73 14.47
C PHE A 30 -7.21 -0.07 13.20
N GLN A 31 -6.61 -0.34 12.04
CA GLN A 31 -7.02 0.27 10.78
C GLN A 31 -7.86 -0.67 9.92
N ALA A 32 -7.43 -1.93 9.77
CA ALA A 32 -8.13 -2.87 8.89
C ALA A 32 -9.43 -3.40 9.50
N THR A 33 -9.56 -3.47 10.82
CA THR A 33 -10.81 -3.91 11.47
C THR A 33 -12.00 -2.99 11.20
N ALA A 34 -11.78 -1.73 10.84
CA ALA A 34 -12.86 -0.84 10.39
C ALA A 34 -13.62 -1.39 9.17
N TRP A 35 -12.99 -2.26 8.40
CA TRP A 35 -13.53 -2.82 7.15
C TRP A 35 -14.04 -4.26 7.28
N LYS A 36 -13.93 -4.88 8.46
CA LYS A 36 -14.25 -6.31 8.67
C LYS A 36 -15.66 -6.70 8.25
N ASP A 37 -16.62 -5.77 8.39
CA ASP A 37 -18.02 -5.99 8.07
C ASP A 37 -18.41 -5.55 6.65
N ALA A 38 -17.47 -4.91 5.91
CA ALA A 38 -17.67 -4.45 4.54
C ALA A 38 -17.41 -5.55 3.50
N GLY A 39 -16.67 -6.59 3.84
CA GLY A 39 -16.35 -7.68 2.92
C GLY A 39 -15.14 -8.51 3.32
N ASN A 40 -14.60 -9.25 2.37
CA ASN A 40 -13.38 -10.02 2.60
C ASN A 40 -12.17 -9.11 2.61
N LEU A 41 -11.42 -9.13 3.70
CA LEU A 41 -10.26 -8.29 3.91
C LEU A 41 -8.99 -8.99 3.44
N TYR A 42 -8.19 -8.28 2.63
CA TYR A 42 -6.88 -8.71 2.15
C TYR A 42 -5.85 -7.64 2.47
N SER A 43 -4.77 -8.01 3.13
CA SER A 43 -3.67 -7.11 3.46
C SER A 43 -2.36 -7.69 2.96
N PRO A 44 -1.68 -7.06 1.97
CA PRO A 44 -0.41 -7.57 1.49
C PRO A 44 0.68 -7.37 2.54
N ASN A 45 1.52 -8.40 2.74
CA ASN A 45 2.79 -8.23 3.41
C ASN A 45 3.82 -7.81 2.35
N TYR A 46 4.42 -6.64 2.50
CA TYR A 46 5.34 -6.06 1.54
C TYR A 46 6.55 -5.43 2.23
N ARG A 47 7.64 -5.28 1.52
CA ARG A 47 8.88 -4.66 2.02
C ARG A 47 8.67 -3.15 2.20
N GLN A 48 8.11 -2.75 3.34
CA GLN A 48 7.84 -1.33 3.62
C GLN A 48 9.10 -0.49 3.51
N ALA A 49 9.00 0.65 2.85
CA ALA A 49 10.09 1.61 2.82
C ALA A 49 10.30 2.24 4.20
N HIS A 50 11.55 2.44 4.58
CA HIS A 50 11.89 3.14 5.83
C HIS A 50 11.38 4.57 5.77
N PHE A 51 10.91 5.10 6.90
CA PHE A 51 10.33 6.45 7.00
C PHE A 51 11.25 7.56 6.46
N ARG A 52 12.58 7.36 6.49
CA ARG A 52 13.54 8.32 5.95
C ARG A 52 13.33 8.69 4.47
N VAL A 53 12.65 7.85 3.68
CA VAL A 53 12.42 8.11 2.27
C VAL A 53 11.56 9.36 2.01
N PHE A 54 10.80 9.81 3.00
CA PHE A 54 10.00 11.04 2.91
C PHE A 54 10.79 12.32 3.19
N ASP A 55 12.08 12.20 3.51
CA ASP A 55 13.00 13.33 3.62
C ASP A 55 13.75 13.49 2.29
N GLU A 56 13.66 14.67 1.69
CA GLU A 56 14.24 14.98 0.37
C GLU A 56 15.73 14.68 0.27
N ARG A 57 16.45 14.77 1.41
CA ARG A 57 17.90 14.45 1.46
C ARG A 57 18.20 13.01 1.09
N TYR A 58 17.26 12.11 1.31
CA TYR A 58 17.41 10.68 1.06
C TYR A 58 16.83 10.23 -0.28
N TRP A 59 16.05 11.08 -0.95
CA TRP A 59 15.36 10.73 -2.19
C TRP A 59 16.33 10.22 -3.26
N LYS A 60 17.31 11.04 -3.63
CA LYS A 60 18.26 10.71 -4.69
C LYS A 60 19.27 9.61 -4.35
N ILE A 61 19.52 9.36 -3.08
CA ILE A 61 20.50 8.37 -2.64
C ILE A 61 19.90 6.99 -2.35
N GLY A 62 18.61 6.77 -2.67
CA GLY A 62 17.97 5.47 -2.54
C GLY A 62 16.49 5.50 -2.21
N GLY A 63 15.94 6.64 -1.77
CA GLY A 63 14.55 6.77 -1.37
C GLY A 63 13.56 6.38 -2.47
N GLU A 64 13.79 6.86 -3.69
CA GLU A 64 12.96 6.54 -4.86
C GLU A 64 12.94 5.04 -5.15
N LYS A 65 14.12 4.40 -5.23
CA LYS A 65 14.22 2.96 -5.49
C LYS A 65 13.57 2.13 -4.37
N THR A 66 13.66 2.61 -3.15
CA THR A 66 13.09 1.98 -1.96
C THR A 66 11.56 1.98 -2.03
N LEU A 67 10.95 3.11 -2.41
CA LEU A 67 9.50 3.21 -2.61
C LEU A 67 9.05 2.38 -3.80
N GLN A 68 9.80 2.39 -4.90
CA GLN A 68 9.48 1.57 -6.06
C GLN A 68 9.46 0.07 -5.71
N LEU A 69 10.46 -0.41 -4.96
CA LEU A 69 10.51 -1.80 -4.51
C LEU A 69 9.30 -2.17 -3.64
N ALA A 70 8.90 -1.29 -2.73
CA ALA A 70 7.71 -1.48 -1.91
C ALA A 70 6.43 -1.52 -2.76
N TYR A 71 6.33 -0.67 -3.76
CA TYR A 71 5.20 -0.66 -4.70
C TYR A 71 5.16 -1.92 -5.57
N ASP A 72 6.30 -2.40 -6.06
CA ASP A 72 6.37 -3.62 -6.88
C ASP A 72 5.81 -4.84 -6.12
N ASP A 73 6.10 -4.96 -4.82
CA ASP A 73 5.52 -6.00 -3.98
C ASP A 73 3.99 -5.88 -3.87
N ILE A 74 3.47 -4.67 -3.68
CA ILE A 74 2.03 -4.40 -3.59
C ILE A 74 1.36 -4.72 -4.92
N LYS A 75 1.95 -4.29 -6.04
CA LYS A 75 1.48 -4.59 -7.39
C LYS A 75 1.40 -6.09 -7.65
N ALA A 76 2.46 -6.82 -7.30
CA ALA A 76 2.48 -8.29 -7.44
C ALA A 76 1.39 -8.96 -6.58
N ALA A 77 1.22 -8.53 -5.34
CA ALA A 77 0.18 -9.04 -4.46
C ALA A 77 -1.22 -8.74 -4.99
N PHE A 78 -1.45 -7.53 -5.54
CA PHE A 78 -2.72 -7.17 -6.16
C PHE A 78 -3.03 -8.04 -7.38
N MET A 79 -2.04 -8.31 -8.23
CA MET A 79 -2.21 -9.21 -9.38
C MET A 79 -2.59 -10.64 -8.94
N VAL A 80 -1.98 -11.15 -7.88
CA VAL A 80 -2.33 -12.45 -7.29
C VAL A 80 -3.75 -12.41 -6.74
N TYR A 81 -4.12 -11.35 -6.03
CA TYR A 81 -5.48 -11.15 -5.52
C TYR A 81 -6.51 -11.19 -6.67
N MET A 82 -6.29 -10.43 -7.72
CA MET A 82 -7.19 -10.40 -8.87
C MET A 82 -7.34 -11.77 -9.52
N LYS A 83 -6.22 -12.48 -9.72
CA LYS A 83 -6.21 -13.79 -10.37
C LYS A 83 -6.87 -14.89 -9.53
N LYS A 84 -6.66 -14.90 -8.21
CA LYS A 84 -7.01 -16.06 -7.36
C LYS A 84 -8.21 -15.80 -6.45
N TYR A 85 -8.40 -14.58 -6.00
CA TYR A 85 -9.30 -14.29 -4.87
C TYR A 85 -10.47 -13.35 -5.21
N ASN A 86 -10.30 -12.41 -6.11
CA ASN A 86 -11.34 -11.40 -6.41
C ASN A 86 -12.62 -12.03 -6.99
N LYS A 87 -12.50 -12.91 -7.97
CA LYS A 87 -13.64 -13.59 -8.63
C LYS A 87 -14.71 -12.63 -9.16
N GLY A 88 -14.28 -11.49 -9.71
CA GLY A 88 -15.15 -10.47 -10.29
C GLY A 88 -15.92 -9.60 -9.30
N ARG A 89 -15.62 -9.68 -8.00
CA ARG A 89 -16.30 -8.89 -6.96
C ARG A 89 -15.87 -7.42 -7.02
N PRO A 90 -16.75 -6.50 -6.58
CA PRO A 90 -16.39 -5.11 -6.36
C PRO A 90 -15.25 -4.95 -5.36
N ILE A 91 -14.51 -3.83 -5.45
CA ILE A 91 -13.27 -3.59 -4.72
C ILE A 91 -13.38 -2.29 -3.94
N ILE A 92 -12.92 -2.31 -2.70
CA ILE A 92 -12.59 -1.11 -1.91
C ILE A 92 -11.07 -1.12 -1.70
N ILE A 93 -10.42 -0.01 -2.00
CA ILE A 93 -9.00 0.19 -1.72
C ILE A 93 -8.87 1.05 -0.45
N ALA A 94 -8.11 0.60 0.52
CA ALA A 94 -7.83 1.37 1.71
C ALA A 94 -6.32 1.37 2.01
N GLY A 95 -5.77 2.53 2.29
CA GLY A 95 -4.36 2.71 2.63
C GLY A 95 -4.17 3.92 3.52
N HIS A 96 -3.13 3.91 4.36
CA HIS A 96 -2.76 5.04 5.21
C HIS A 96 -1.30 5.41 5.01
N SER A 97 -1.00 6.72 4.92
CA SER A 97 0.37 7.24 4.80
C SER A 97 1.11 6.60 3.60
N GLN A 98 2.20 5.88 3.79
CA GLN A 98 2.93 5.17 2.73
C GLN A 98 2.01 4.23 1.94
N GLY A 99 1.11 3.50 2.64
CA GLY A 99 0.13 2.64 1.98
C GLY A 99 -0.86 3.42 1.10
N ALA A 100 -1.23 4.63 1.50
CA ALA A 100 -2.08 5.52 0.69
C ALA A 100 -1.33 6.01 -0.57
N ALA A 101 -0.06 6.39 -0.43
CA ALA A 101 0.77 6.79 -1.57
C ALA A 101 0.91 5.67 -2.61
N HIS A 102 1.16 4.44 -2.16
CA HIS A 102 1.19 3.27 -3.05
C HIS A 102 -0.18 2.97 -3.67
N ALA A 103 -1.26 3.17 -2.94
CA ALA A 103 -2.61 2.95 -3.45
C ALA A 103 -2.98 3.95 -4.55
N VAL A 104 -2.51 5.22 -4.49
CA VAL A 104 -2.64 6.18 -5.61
C VAL A 104 -2.00 5.62 -6.87
N THR A 105 -0.77 5.13 -6.77
CA THR A 105 -0.09 4.52 -7.93
C THR A 105 -0.82 3.27 -8.43
N LEU A 106 -1.35 2.45 -7.51
CA LEU A 106 -2.14 1.26 -7.87
C LEU A 106 -3.43 1.63 -8.61
N LEU A 107 -4.11 2.68 -8.17
CA LEU A 107 -5.31 3.18 -8.85
C LEU A 107 -4.99 3.65 -10.26
N LYS A 108 -3.92 4.40 -10.46
CA LYS A 108 -3.44 4.81 -11.80
C LYS A 108 -3.08 3.60 -12.68
N ASP A 109 -2.44 2.59 -12.11
CA ASP A 109 -1.98 1.42 -12.87
C ASP A 109 -3.12 0.49 -13.30
N PHE A 110 -4.18 0.36 -12.50
CA PHE A 110 -5.18 -0.68 -12.70
C PHE A 110 -6.62 -0.19 -12.87
N PHE A 111 -6.95 1.01 -12.44
CA PHE A 111 -8.34 1.48 -12.40
C PHE A 111 -8.57 2.70 -13.30
N ASP A 112 -7.76 3.71 -13.18
CA ASP A 112 -7.95 5.00 -13.82
C ASP A 112 -8.01 4.87 -15.34
N GLY A 113 -9.18 5.14 -15.93
CA GLY A 113 -9.45 4.99 -17.37
C GLY A 113 -9.40 3.54 -17.88
N LYS A 114 -9.59 2.52 -17.02
CA LYS A 114 -9.51 1.09 -17.35
C LYS A 114 -10.76 0.35 -16.92
N ASP A 115 -11.03 -0.82 -17.52
CA ASP A 115 -12.23 -1.65 -17.26
C ASP A 115 -12.43 -1.98 -15.78
N LEU A 116 -11.35 -2.00 -15.01
CA LEU A 116 -11.42 -2.29 -13.58
C LEU A 116 -12.01 -1.12 -12.76
N GLN A 117 -12.08 0.07 -13.32
CA GLN A 117 -12.69 1.24 -12.68
C GLN A 117 -14.15 0.98 -12.29
N ASP A 118 -14.91 0.26 -13.12
CA ASP A 118 -16.31 -0.09 -12.86
C ASP A 118 -16.49 -1.03 -11.65
N LYS A 119 -15.41 -1.62 -11.18
CA LYS A 119 -15.40 -2.48 -9.98
C LYS A 119 -14.97 -1.74 -8.71
N LEU A 120 -14.47 -0.53 -8.84
CA LEU A 120 -14.04 0.26 -7.68
C LEU A 120 -15.25 0.93 -7.01
N ILE A 121 -15.57 0.52 -5.78
CA ILE A 121 -16.61 1.17 -4.99
C ILE A 121 -16.10 2.48 -4.41
N ALA A 122 -14.92 2.46 -3.77
CA ALA A 122 -14.30 3.61 -3.13
C ALA A 122 -12.80 3.39 -2.87
N ALA A 123 -12.07 4.48 -2.71
CA ALA A 123 -10.70 4.49 -2.22
C ALA A 123 -10.59 5.40 -0.99
N TYR A 124 -10.02 4.88 0.10
CA TYR A 124 -9.80 5.60 1.35
C TYR A 124 -8.31 5.74 1.60
N LEU A 125 -7.77 6.94 1.39
CA LEU A 125 -6.33 7.19 1.27
C LEU A 125 -5.85 8.32 2.21
N PRO A 126 -6.12 8.25 3.53
CA PRO A 126 -5.66 9.27 4.45
C PRO A 126 -4.13 9.32 4.56
N GLY A 127 -3.59 10.52 4.75
CA GLY A 127 -2.16 10.75 4.95
C GLY A 127 -1.31 10.79 3.69
N THR A 128 -1.94 10.94 2.52
CA THR A 128 -1.26 11.30 1.26
C THR A 128 -1.93 12.50 0.60
N LYS A 129 -1.17 13.23 -0.21
CA LYS A 129 -1.71 14.33 -1.01
C LYS A 129 -2.25 13.75 -2.31
N ILE A 130 -3.48 14.13 -2.65
CA ILE A 130 -4.13 13.80 -3.91
C ILE A 130 -4.65 15.11 -4.50
N THR A 131 -4.45 15.30 -5.80
CA THR A 131 -4.93 16.45 -6.56
C THR A 131 -5.79 15.98 -7.73
N SER A 132 -6.56 16.88 -8.33
CA SER A 132 -7.33 16.60 -9.55
C SER A 132 -6.46 16.16 -10.74
N GLU A 133 -5.18 16.49 -10.72
CA GLU A 133 -4.23 16.12 -11.78
C GLU A 133 -3.72 14.67 -11.61
N ASP A 134 -4.02 14.02 -10.51
CA ASP A 134 -3.57 12.66 -10.24
C ASP A 134 -4.34 11.59 -11.01
N PHE A 135 -5.56 11.89 -11.46
CA PHE A 135 -6.43 10.94 -12.15
C PHE A 135 -7.05 11.58 -13.40
N TYR A 136 -7.40 10.75 -14.37
CA TYR A 136 -8.27 11.13 -15.48
C TYR A 136 -9.72 11.21 -14.96
N ASP A 137 -10.51 12.15 -15.48
CA ASP A 137 -11.92 12.35 -15.12
C ASP A 137 -12.81 11.16 -15.54
#